data_2f41585c2c5274d75c936f1a2f523a97
#
_entry.id   2f41585c2c5274d75c936f1a2f523a97
#
_cell.length_a   1.000
_cell.length_b   1.000
_cell.length_c   1.000
_cell.angle_alpha   90.00
_cell.angle_beta   90.00
_cell.angle_gamma   90.00
#
_symmetry.space_group_name_H-M   'P 1'
#
loop_
_entity.id
_entity.type
_entity.pdbx_description
1 polymer ?
#
loop_
_entity_poly.entity_id
_entity_poly.type
_entity_poly.pdbx_seq_one_letter_code
_entity_poly.pdbx_strand_id
1 'polypeptide(L)'
;MGLNYFTYNGKSSASFNIRVTAYPDYDIPRREVERVSVPGRSGDLLMDTGAYSNFDKTYEIYFNARGSGFHTSAHDVAMWLCNVGGYARLEDTYDTDVYLMARVENPETIANWMNYMGRATVVFNCKPQRWLKSGETESAITSGVDIANNYMPCYPIFKITGNGTFTVNGNSVAVANNLNKTLVLDCETQNAYTGTQNRNGDIYITGEFPYLKSGTNVVTFNNASVTMIPRWWTL
;
A
#
# COMPACT_ATOMS: atom_id res chain seq x y z
N MET A 1 -10.86 -1.51 27.45
CA MET A 1 -11.24 -2.11 26.18
C MET A 1 -11.02 -1.05 25.11
N GLY A 2 -10.05 -1.24 24.23
CA GLY A 2 -9.84 -0.37 23.09
C GLY A 2 -11.10 -0.36 22.20
N LEU A 3 -11.46 0.81 21.70
CA LEU A 3 -12.58 0.93 20.76
C LEU A 3 -12.15 0.29 19.44
N ASN A 4 -12.86 -0.75 19.01
CA ASN A 4 -12.61 -1.41 17.73
C ASN A 4 -13.15 -0.52 16.61
N TYR A 5 -12.27 0.05 15.83
CA TYR A 5 -12.60 0.95 14.73
C TYR A 5 -11.61 0.79 13.56
N PHE A 6 -11.99 1.33 12.43
CA PHE A 6 -11.11 1.47 11.27
C PHE A 6 -11.02 2.94 10.85
N THR A 7 -9.96 3.28 10.14
CA THR A 7 -9.75 4.59 9.53
C THR A 7 -9.71 4.41 8.03
N TYR A 8 -10.57 5.11 7.30
CA TYR A 8 -10.64 5.07 5.84
C TYR A 8 -10.55 6.48 5.27
N ASN A 9 -9.66 6.65 4.29
CA ASN A 9 -9.38 7.94 3.66
C ASN A 9 -9.13 9.06 4.69
N GLY A 10 -8.32 8.76 5.72
CA GLY A 10 -7.93 9.71 6.77
C GLY A 10 -9.01 10.02 7.81
N LYS A 11 -10.21 9.44 7.71
CA LYS A 11 -11.28 9.63 8.69
C LYS A 11 -11.54 8.35 9.48
N SER A 12 -11.60 8.46 10.80
CA SER A 12 -11.89 7.34 11.69
C SER A 12 -13.39 7.04 11.73
N SER A 13 -13.76 5.77 11.71
CA SER A 13 -15.13 5.31 11.93
C SER A 13 -15.68 5.75 13.30
N ALA A 14 -14.79 5.92 14.28
CA ALA A 14 -15.17 6.41 15.61
C ALA A 14 -15.76 7.83 15.57
N SER A 15 -15.35 8.69 14.62
CA SER A 15 -15.90 10.05 14.46
C SER A 15 -17.36 10.06 14.00
N PHE A 16 -17.83 8.95 13.43
CA PHE A 16 -19.22 8.72 13.04
C PHE A 16 -19.98 7.87 14.07
N ASN A 17 -19.43 7.68 15.29
CA ASN A 17 -19.95 6.75 16.30
C ASN A 17 -20.12 5.31 15.80
N ILE A 18 -19.30 4.91 14.83
CA ILE A 18 -19.26 3.55 14.30
C ILE A 18 -18.26 2.72 15.08
N ARG A 19 -18.66 1.50 15.41
CA ARG A 19 -17.82 0.46 16.01
C ARG A 19 -17.89 -0.82 15.21
N VAL A 20 -16.77 -1.49 15.11
CA VAL A 20 -16.69 -2.85 14.55
C VAL A 20 -17.17 -3.82 15.64
N THR A 21 -18.12 -4.70 15.30
CA THR A 21 -18.75 -5.60 16.25
C THR A 21 -18.16 -6.99 16.29
N ALA A 22 -17.51 -7.41 15.19
CA ALA A 22 -16.84 -8.70 15.08
C ALA A 22 -15.37 -8.51 14.66
N TYR A 23 -14.50 -9.42 15.08
CA TYR A 23 -13.13 -9.45 14.58
C TYR A 23 -13.16 -9.73 13.07
N PRO A 24 -12.51 -8.90 12.23
CA PRO A 24 -12.43 -9.17 10.82
C PRO A 24 -11.54 -10.40 10.58
N ASP A 25 -11.90 -11.19 9.57
CA ASP A 25 -11.09 -12.29 9.12
C ASP A 25 -9.75 -11.82 8.51
N TYR A 26 -8.77 -12.69 8.50
CA TYR A 26 -7.49 -12.46 7.84
C TYR A 26 -7.52 -13.10 6.45
N ASP A 27 -7.91 -12.31 5.45
CA ASP A 27 -8.01 -12.75 4.07
C ASP A 27 -6.65 -12.77 3.40
N ILE A 28 -6.33 -13.86 2.70
CA ILE A 28 -5.06 -14.03 1.99
C ILE A 28 -5.31 -13.81 0.49
N PRO A 29 -4.60 -12.87 -0.16
CA PRO A 29 -4.70 -12.65 -1.59
C PRO A 29 -4.34 -13.92 -2.37
N ARG A 30 -5.12 -14.23 -3.41
CA ARG A 30 -4.85 -15.38 -4.28
C ARG A 30 -3.78 -15.03 -5.30
N ARG A 31 -2.81 -15.93 -5.48
CA ARG A 31 -1.84 -15.83 -6.57
C ARG A 31 -2.52 -16.11 -7.91
N GLU A 32 -2.26 -15.27 -8.89
CA GLU A 32 -2.80 -15.43 -10.23
C GLU A 32 -1.95 -16.41 -11.04
N VAL A 33 -2.52 -17.58 -11.33
CA VAL A 33 -1.87 -18.65 -12.05
C VAL A 33 -2.78 -19.11 -13.18
N GLU A 34 -2.29 -19.08 -14.40
CA GLU A 34 -2.98 -19.67 -15.53
C GLU A 34 -2.67 -21.18 -15.60
N ARG A 35 -3.72 -21.99 -15.76
CA ARG A 35 -3.63 -23.44 -15.90
C ARG A 35 -3.93 -23.83 -17.35
N VAL A 36 -2.96 -24.42 -18.01
CA VAL A 36 -3.09 -24.86 -19.41
C VAL A 36 -3.07 -26.38 -19.46
N SER A 37 -4.17 -26.97 -19.91
CA SER A 37 -4.25 -28.41 -20.16
C SER A 37 -3.58 -28.74 -21.49
N VAL A 38 -2.60 -29.65 -21.46
CA VAL A 38 -1.85 -30.07 -22.65
C VAL A 38 -2.28 -31.50 -23.02
N PRO A 39 -2.83 -31.72 -24.23
CA PRO A 39 -3.22 -33.06 -24.67
C PRO A 39 -2.08 -34.08 -24.58
N GLY A 40 -2.34 -35.25 -23.97
CA GLY A 40 -1.33 -36.32 -23.81
C GLY A 40 -0.40 -36.13 -22.62
N ARG A 41 -0.55 -35.09 -21.83
CA ARG A 41 0.19 -34.88 -20.57
C ARG A 41 -0.73 -35.06 -19.37
N SER A 42 -0.26 -35.80 -18.37
CA SER A 42 -0.95 -35.87 -17.08
C SER A 42 -0.63 -34.60 -16.26
N GLY A 43 -1.68 -33.92 -15.82
CA GLY A 43 -1.61 -32.66 -15.05
C GLY A 43 -1.46 -31.41 -15.94
N ASP A 44 -1.88 -30.27 -15.39
CA ASP A 44 -1.84 -28.98 -16.07
C ASP A 44 -0.44 -28.35 -16.05
N LEU A 45 -0.15 -27.56 -17.06
CA LEU A 45 0.97 -26.63 -17.03
C LEU A 45 0.53 -25.38 -16.26
N LEU A 46 1.31 -24.99 -15.26
CA LEU A 46 1.07 -23.76 -14.50
C LEU A 46 1.94 -22.65 -15.08
N MET A 47 1.29 -21.57 -15.50
CA MET A 47 1.95 -20.33 -15.91
C MET A 47 1.69 -19.29 -14.82
N ASP A 48 2.71 -18.99 -14.04
CA ASP A 48 2.64 -18.01 -12.96
C ASP A 48 2.86 -16.61 -13.51
N THR A 49 1.90 -15.72 -13.33
CA THR A 49 1.99 -14.31 -13.76
C THR A 49 2.82 -13.47 -12.80
N GLY A 50 3.09 -13.97 -11.58
CA GLY A 50 3.75 -13.22 -10.50
C GLY A 50 2.85 -12.22 -9.78
N ALA A 51 1.60 -12.08 -10.21
CA ALA A 51 0.62 -11.17 -9.64
C ALA A 51 -0.24 -11.83 -8.55
N TYR A 52 -0.88 -11.01 -7.74
CA TYR A 52 -1.89 -11.42 -6.76
C TYR A 52 -3.19 -10.65 -7.02
N SER A 53 -4.31 -11.34 -6.88
CA SER A 53 -5.63 -10.73 -7.02
C SER A 53 -5.98 -9.88 -5.79
N ASN A 54 -6.88 -8.93 -6.00
CA ASN A 54 -7.51 -8.22 -4.89
C ASN A 54 -8.27 -9.20 -4.00
N PHE A 55 -8.49 -8.80 -2.76
CA PHE A 55 -9.31 -9.53 -1.80
C PHE A 55 -10.30 -8.60 -1.10
N ASP A 56 -11.36 -9.17 -0.58
CA ASP A 56 -12.39 -8.42 0.12
C ASP A 56 -12.16 -8.50 1.62
N LYS A 57 -12.15 -7.35 2.29
CA LYS A 57 -12.10 -7.23 3.74
C LYS A 57 -13.43 -6.72 4.26
N THR A 58 -14.06 -7.52 5.11
CA THR A 58 -15.42 -7.26 5.60
C THR A 58 -15.39 -6.79 7.05
N TYR A 59 -16.15 -5.72 7.33
CA TYR A 59 -16.40 -5.24 8.68
C TYR A 59 -17.89 -5.26 8.99
N GLU A 60 -18.27 -5.98 10.02
CA GLU A 60 -19.59 -5.82 10.63
C GLU A 60 -19.57 -4.59 11.53
N ILE A 61 -20.42 -3.63 11.25
CA ILE A 61 -20.45 -2.36 11.97
C ILE A 61 -21.78 -2.12 12.68
N TYR A 62 -21.67 -1.44 13.79
CA TYR A 62 -22.77 -0.85 14.50
C TYR A 62 -22.51 0.66 14.62
N PHE A 63 -23.53 1.47 14.36
CA PHE A 63 -23.43 2.91 14.61
C PHE A 63 -24.58 3.42 15.49
N ASN A 64 -24.29 4.46 16.26
CA ASN A 64 -25.23 5.08 17.16
C ASN A 64 -25.48 6.53 16.72
N ALA A 65 -26.68 6.80 16.24
CA ALA A 65 -27.12 8.10 15.74
C ALA A 65 -27.79 8.98 16.80
N ARG A 66 -27.54 8.72 18.10
CA ARG A 66 -28.12 9.53 19.18
C ARG A 66 -27.72 11.00 19.03
N GLY A 67 -28.70 11.88 18.94
CA GLY A 67 -28.52 13.33 18.82
C GLY A 67 -28.67 13.89 17.40
N SER A 68 -28.37 13.12 16.35
CA SER A 68 -28.44 13.61 14.96
C SER A 68 -29.60 13.01 14.16
N GLY A 69 -30.22 11.95 14.68
CA GLY A 69 -31.19 11.16 13.93
C GLY A 69 -30.54 10.13 12.99
N PHE A 70 -31.22 9.02 12.77
CA PHE A 70 -30.70 7.89 11.99
C PHE A 70 -30.35 8.29 10.55
N HIS A 71 -31.28 8.93 9.85
CA HIS A 71 -31.10 9.24 8.42
C HIS A 71 -29.96 10.24 8.14
N THR A 72 -29.79 11.24 9.01
CA THR A 72 -28.69 12.21 8.89
C THR A 72 -27.35 11.50 9.06
N SER A 73 -27.20 10.69 10.12
CA SER A 73 -25.96 9.96 10.37
C SER A 73 -25.68 8.91 9.29
N ALA A 74 -26.70 8.22 8.77
CA ALA A 74 -26.56 7.26 7.68
C ALA A 74 -26.11 7.95 6.38
N HIS A 75 -26.64 9.15 6.09
CA HIS A 75 -26.21 9.97 4.95
C HIS A 75 -24.73 10.35 5.06
N ASP A 76 -24.29 10.84 6.22
CA ASP A 76 -22.89 11.23 6.44
C ASP A 76 -21.95 10.04 6.30
N VAL A 77 -22.33 8.86 6.81
CA VAL A 77 -21.58 7.61 6.66
C VAL A 77 -21.50 7.20 5.19
N ALA A 78 -22.61 7.23 4.46
CA ALA A 78 -22.65 6.90 3.04
C ALA A 78 -21.77 7.84 2.23
N MET A 79 -21.85 9.16 2.47
CA MET A 79 -20.99 10.14 1.81
C MET A 79 -19.52 9.91 2.13
N TRP A 80 -19.18 9.57 3.35
CA TRP A 80 -17.79 9.25 3.71
C TRP A 80 -17.26 8.01 3.00
N LEU A 81 -18.03 6.93 2.99
CA LEU A 81 -17.59 5.64 2.44
C LEU A 81 -17.59 5.64 0.90
N CYS A 82 -18.59 6.25 0.26
CA CYS A 82 -18.82 6.13 -1.18
C CYS A 82 -18.18 7.27 -2.00
N ASN A 83 -17.85 8.41 -1.38
CA ASN A 83 -17.30 9.57 -2.10
C ASN A 83 -15.77 9.49 -2.27
N VAL A 84 -15.26 8.32 -2.64
CA VAL A 84 -13.83 8.09 -2.90
C VAL A 84 -13.69 7.53 -4.31
N GLY A 85 -13.07 8.31 -5.20
CA GLY A 85 -12.96 7.98 -6.63
C GLY A 85 -11.97 6.87 -6.98
N GLY A 86 -11.33 6.22 -5.99
CA GLY A 86 -10.33 5.19 -6.22
C GLY A 86 -9.98 4.43 -4.95
N TYR A 87 -8.78 3.87 -4.90
CA TYR A 87 -8.28 3.23 -3.68
C TYR A 87 -7.78 4.28 -2.70
N ALA A 88 -8.20 4.16 -1.44
CA ALA A 88 -7.73 4.99 -0.34
C ALA A 88 -7.15 4.13 0.79
N ARG A 89 -6.38 4.75 1.66
CA ARG A 89 -5.76 4.09 2.80
C ARG A 89 -6.81 3.64 3.80
N LEU A 90 -6.74 2.35 4.15
CA LEU A 90 -7.56 1.70 5.15
C LEU A 90 -6.64 1.15 6.25
N GLU A 91 -6.90 1.52 7.47
CA GLU A 91 -6.22 1.04 8.67
C GLU A 91 -7.25 0.57 9.68
N ASP A 92 -6.90 -0.40 10.52
CA ASP A 92 -7.75 -0.82 11.61
C ASP A 92 -6.98 -1.00 12.93
N THR A 93 -7.71 -1.20 14.01
CA THR A 93 -7.14 -1.40 15.35
C THR A 93 -6.75 -2.84 15.64
N TYR A 94 -6.98 -3.74 14.70
CA TYR A 94 -6.67 -5.17 14.83
C TYR A 94 -5.27 -5.49 14.31
N ASP A 95 -4.81 -4.73 13.29
CA ASP A 95 -3.47 -4.84 12.73
C ASP A 95 -2.88 -3.42 12.58
N THR A 96 -2.28 -2.93 13.67
CA THR A 96 -1.82 -1.54 13.78
C THR A 96 -0.58 -1.23 12.97
N ASP A 97 0.16 -2.25 12.55
CA ASP A 97 1.47 -2.10 11.93
C ASP A 97 1.38 -1.99 10.40
N VAL A 98 0.20 -2.30 9.84
CA VAL A 98 -0.03 -2.27 8.41
C VAL A 98 -1.18 -1.34 8.02
N TYR A 99 -1.24 -1.05 6.73
CA TYR A 99 -2.39 -0.44 6.08
C TYR A 99 -2.64 -1.09 4.73
N LEU A 100 -3.86 -0.96 4.26
CA LEU A 100 -4.32 -1.46 2.96
C LEU A 100 -4.70 -0.27 2.07
N MET A 101 -4.57 -0.47 0.76
CA MET A 101 -5.19 0.40 -0.23
C MET A 101 -6.50 -0.24 -0.65
N ALA A 102 -7.61 0.38 -0.28
CA ALA A 102 -8.94 -0.19 -0.36
C ALA A 102 -9.96 0.77 -0.98
N ARG A 103 -11.02 0.23 -1.54
CA ARG A 103 -12.23 0.96 -1.94
C ARG A 103 -13.44 0.22 -1.43
N VAL A 104 -14.51 0.92 -1.14
CA VAL A 104 -15.79 0.28 -0.80
C VAL A 104 -16.37 -0.33 -2.06
N GLU A 105 -16.64 -1.64 -2.03
CA GLU A 105 -17.16 -2.37 -3.20
C GLU A 105 -18.69 -2.25 -3.28
N ASN A 106 -19.37 -2.56 -2.19
CA ASN A 106 -20.81 -2.45 -2.09
C ASN A 106 -21.19 -1.85 -0.74
N PRO A 107 -21.74 -0.62 -0.70
CA PRO A 107 -22.41 -0.14 0.50
C PRO A 107 -23.71 -0.94 0.66
N GLU A 108 -23.68 -1.93 1.54
CA GLU A 108 -24.88 -2.68 1.88
C GLU A 108 -25.88 -1.81 2.63
N THR A 109 -27.12 -2.29 2.69
CA THR A 109 -28.21 -1.61 3.39
C THR A 109 -27.84 -1.39 4.86
N ILE A 110 -27.90 -0.14 5.30
CA ILE A 110 -27.80 0.17 6.73
C ILE A 110 -29.16 -0.13 7.37
N ALA A 111 -29.23 -1.26 8.06
CA ALA A 111 -30.46 -1.65 8.75
C ALA A 111 -30.76 -0.68 9.90
N ASN A 112 -31.96 -0.09 9.86
CA ASN A 112 -32.43 0.81 10.91
C ASN A 112 -32.99 0.02 12.11
N TRP A 113 -32.37 0.19 13.26
CA TRP A 113 -32.82 -0.39 14.51
C TRP A 113 -33.21 0.75 15.47
N MET A 114 -34.47 0.81 15.85
CA MET A 114 -34.99 1.80 16.80
C MET A 114 -34.76 3.28 16.42
N ASN A 115 -34.66 3.62 15.13
CA ASN A 115 -34.54 4.99 14.63
C ASN A 115 -33.32 5.82 15.12
N TYR A 116 -32.42 5.21 15.90
CA TYR A 116 -31.17 5.82 16.37
C TYR A 116 -29.98 4.85 16.39
N MET A 117 -30.19 3.62 15.97
CA MET A 117 -29.16 2.59 15.86
C MET A 117 -29.18 1.99 14.47
N GLY A 118 -27.99 1.72 13.92
CA GLY A 118 -27.83 1.04 12.64
C GLY A 118 -26.85 -0.10 12.73
N ARG A 119 -27.09 -1.12 11.92
CA ARG A 119 -26.11 -2.18 11.61
C ARG A 119 -25.91 -2.24 10.10
N ALA A 120 -24.68 -2.48 9.70
CA ALA A 120 -24.33 -2.71 8.32
C ALA A 120 -23.10 -3.62 8.23
N THR A 121 -22.96 -4.23 7.07
CA THR A 121 -21.73 -4.88 6.66
C THR A 121 -21.06 -3.98 5.63
N VAL A 122 -19.80 -3.65 5.84
CA VAL A 122 -19.03 -2.86 4.88
C VAL A 122 -17.94 -3.76 4.30
N VAL A 123 -17.99 -3.92 2.99
CA VAL A 123 -17.01 -4.71 2.24
C VAL A 123 -16.06 -3.76 1.52
N PHE A 124 -14.79 -3.90 1.81
CA PHE A 124 -13.71 -3.19 1.14
C PHE A 124 -12.98 -4.13 0.19
N ASN A 125 -12.97 -3.80 -1.09
CA ASN A 125 -12.07 -4.43 -2.05
C ASN A 125 -10.68 -3.83 -1.88
N CYS A 126 -9.74 -4.67 -1.45
CA CYS A 126 -8.38 -4.29 -1.08
C CYS A 126 -7.38 -4.75 -2.14
N LYS A 127 -6.37 -3.92 -2.42
CA LYS A 127 -5.19 -4.38 -3.15
C LYS A 127 -4.46 -5.47 -2.33
N PRO A 128 -3.74 -6.39 -2.99
CA PRO A 128 -3.13 -7.53 -2.31
C PRO A 128 -2.03 -7.15 -1.31
N GLN A 129 -1.43 -5.98 -1.46
CA GLN A 129 -0.32 -5.54 -0.63
C GLN A 129 -0.82 -5.05 0.74
N ARG A 130 -0.30 -5.65 1.80
CA ARG A 130 -0.36 -5.12 3.17
C ARG A 130 0.90 -4.29 3.41
N TRP A 131 0.78 -2.98 3.31
CA TRP A 131 1.90 -2.06 3.46
C TRP A 131 2.25 -1.88 4.93
N LEU A 132 3.54 -2.07 5.27
CA LEU A 132 4.01 -1.85 6.63
C LEU A 132 4.25 -0.35 6.86
N LYS A 133 3.77 0.18 7.97
CA LYS A 133 4.01 1.57 8.38
C LYS A 133 5.51 1.85 8.61
N SER A 134 6.27 0.85 9.04
CA SER A 134 7.74 0.94 9.12
C SER A 134 8.40 1.20 7.77
N GLY A 135 7.77 0.77 6.69
CA GLY A 135 8.22 1.00 5.31
C GLY A 135 8.01 2.43 4.80
N GLU A 136 7.30 3.27 5.53
CA GLU A 136 7.11 4.70 5.21
C GLU A 136 8.19 5.60 5.83
N THR A 137 9.02 5.04 6.72
CA THR A 137 10.05 5.82 7.41
C THR A 137 11.28 5.99 6.52
N GLU A 138 11.66 7.24 6.30
CA GLU A 138 12.88 7.58 5.59
C GLU A 138 14.11 7.29 6.46
N SER A 139 15.10 6.62 5.90
CA SER A 139 16.36 6.31 6.56
C SER A 139 17.54 6.58 5.64
N ALA A 140 18.65 7.06 6.22
CA ALA A 140 19.91 7.17 5.50
C ALA A 140 20.48 5.77 5.25
N ILE A 141 21.04 5.56 4.06
CA ILE A 141 21.75 4.33 3.71
C ILE A 141 23.23 4.62 3.52
N THR A 142 24.05 3.60 3.79
CA THR A 142 25.50 3.68 3.65
C THR A 142 25.94 2.82 2.48
N SER A 143 26.76 3.38 1.58
CA SER A 143 27.31 2.65 0.44
C SER A 143 28.11 1.43 0.89
N GLY A 144 27.84 0.28 0.28
CA GLY A 144 28.50 -0.99 0.57
C GLY A 144 27.94 -1.73 1.78
N VAL A 145 26.90 -1.21 2.44
CA VAL A 145 26.17 -1.90 3.51
C VAL A 145 24.94 -2.58 2.94
N ASP A 146 24.80 -3.87 3.22
CA ASP A 146 23.67 -4.66 2.75
C ASP A 146 22.37 -4.24 3.43
N ILE A 147 21.28 -4.21 2.63
CA ILE A 147 19.94 -3.95 3.11
C ILE A 147 19.15 -5.27 3.11
N ALA A 148 18.72 -5.71 4.30
CA ALA A 148 17.86 -6.87 4.45
C ALA A 148 16.39 -6.49 4.20
N ASN A 149 15.74 -7.21 3.27
CA ASN A 149 14.31 -7.17 3.06
C ASN A 149 13.69 -8.50 3.50
N ASN A 150 13.04 -8.53 4.65
CA ASN A 150 12.39 -9.72 5.19
C ASN A 150 10.96 -9.92 4.65
N TYR A 151 10.54 -9.12 3.69
CA TYR A 151 9.19 -9.03 3.13
C TYR A 151 9.19 -9.35 1.63
N MET A 152 8.11 -9.02 0.97
CA MET A 152 7.97 -9.19 -0.48
C MET A 152 8.88 -8.20 -1.25
N PRO A 153 9.25 -8.51 -2.50
CA PRO A 153 9.99 -7.56 -3.34
C PRO A 153 9.26 -6.23 -3.43
N CYS A 154 9.98 -5.13 -3.27
CA CYS A 154 9.37 -3.80 -3.23
C CYS A 154 10.14 -2.78 -4.06
N TYR A 155 9.46 -1.70 -4.42
CA TYR A 155 9.97 -0.59 -5.21
C TYR A 155 10.09 0.65 -4.33
N PRO A 156 11.26 0.90 -3.74
CA PRO A 156 11.48 2.01 -2.82
C PRO A 156 11.48 3.37 -3.51
N ILE A 157 11.40 4.42 -2.68
CA ILE A 157 11.78 5.77 -3.09
C ILE A 157 13.21 6.00 -2.59
N PHE A 158 14.11 6.38 -3.50
CA PHE A 158 15.43 6.87 -3.13
C PHE A 158 15.49 8.38 -3.30
N LYS A 159 16.05 9.06 -2.33
CA LYS A 159 16.36 10.49 -2.42
C LYS A 159 17.88 10.64 -2.49
N ILE A 160 18.36 11.11 -3.61
CA ILE A 160 19.77 11.18 -3.98
C ILE A 160 20.19 12.65 -4.02
N THR A 161 21.17 13.04 -3.23
CA THR A 161 21.75 14.39 -3.21
C THR A 161 23.19 14.31 -3.72
N GLY A 162 23.49 15.07 -4.75
CA GLY A 162 24.78 15.05 -5.46
C GLY A 162 24.73 14.31 -6.77
N ASN A 163 25.83 14.41 -7.55
CA ASN A 163 26.02 13.66 -8.80
C ASN A 163 26.75 12.36 -8.48
N GLY A 164 26.46 11.30 -9.21
CA GLY A 164 27.15 10.04 -9.02
C GLY A 164 26.39 8.86 -9.58
N THR A 165 26.91 7.68 -9.35
CA THR A 165 26.25 6.43 -9.73
C THR A 165 25.74 5.73 -8.46
N PHE A 166 24.49 5.34 -8.51
CA PHE A 166 23.79 4.58 -7.48
C PHE A 166 23.41 3.21 -8.05
N THR A 167 23.78 2.14 -7.38
CA THR A 167 23.56 0.77 -7.85
C THR A 167 22.86 -0.07 -6.79
N VAL A 168 21.84 -0.80 -7.19
CA VAL A 168 21.11 -1.77 -6.36
C VAL A 168 21.11 -3.12 -7.07
N ASN A 169 21.67 -4.14 -6.46
CA ASN A 169 21.71 -5.51 -6.99
C ASN A 169 22.23 -5.60 -8.45
N GLY A 170 23.14 -4.71 -8.85
CA GLY A 170 23.68 -4.65 -10.21
C GLY A 170 22.95 -3.72 -11.18
N ASN A 171 21.74 -3.26 -10.84
CA ASN A 171 21.04 -2.23 -11.61
C ASN A 171 21.55 -0.84 -11.23
N SER A 172 21.99 -0.06 -12.19
CA SER A 172 22.64 1.23 -11.91
C SER A 172 21.83 2.42 -12.43
N VAL A 173 21.84 3.48 -11.65
CA VAL A 173 21.31 4.79 -12.02
C VAL A 173 22.41 5.82 -11.88
N ALA A 174 22.87 6.36 -13.01
CA ALA A 174 23.78 7.49 -13.02
C ALA A 174 22.96 8.79 -12.95
N VAL A 175 23.30 9.65 -12.00
CA VAL A 175 22.63 10.93 -11.77
C VAL A 175 23.56 12.07 -12.18
N ALA A 176 23.08 12.92 -13.07
CA ALA A 176 23.77 14.11 -13.54
C ALA A 176 22.99 15.38 -13.16
N ASN A 177 23.66 16.55 -13.26
CA ASN A 177 23.04 17.88 -13.03
C ASN A 177 22.31 18.04 -11.68
N ASN A 178 22.75 17.32 -10.65
CA ASN A 178 22.09 17.25 -9.35
C ASN A 178 22.92 17.86 -8.21
N LEU A 179 23.91 18.70 -8.51
CA LEU A 179 24.73 19.41 -7.50
C LEU A 179 23.85 20.24 -6.59
N ASN A 180 23.98 20.01 -5.28
CA ASN A 180 23.24 20.73 -4.22
C ASN A 180 21.70 20.64 -4.31
N LYS A 181 21.17 19.63 -5.02
CA LYS A 181 19.74 19.34 -5.11
C LYS A 181 19.47 17.91 -4.63
N THR A 182 18.24 17.66 -4.22
CA THR A 182 17.77 16.31 -3.91
C THR A 182 16.88 15.84 -5.06
N LEU A 183 17.32 14.79 -5.74
CA LEU A 183 16.54 14.08 -6.74
C LEU A 183 15.77 12.94 -6.05
N VAL A 184 14.48 12.89 -6.26
CA VAL A 184 13.62 11.78 -5.81
C VAL A 184 13.49 10.79 -6.95
N LEU A 185 13.93 9.56 -6.74
CA LEU A 185 13.78 8.44 -7.65
C LEU A 185 12.69 7.52 -7.11
N ASP A 186 11.51 7.58 -7.70
CA ASP A 186 10.39 6.69 -7.37
C ASP A 186 10.45 5.46 -8.26
N CYS A 187 10.85 4.33 -7.68
CA CYS A 187 11.06 3.09 -8.42
C CYS A 187 9.74 2.41 -8.83
N GLU A 188 8.63 2.66 -8.13
CA GLU A 188 7.32 2.09 -8.48
C GLU A 188 6.74 2.78 -9.73
N THR A 189 6.80 4.11 -9.76
CA THR A 189 6.30 4.89 -10.91
C THR A 189 7.33 5.06 -12.02
N GLN A 190 8.56 4.62 -11.77
CA GLN A 190 9.71 4.75 -12.68
C GLN A 190 9.98 6.20 -13.08
N ASN A 191 9.89 7.10 -12.11
CA ASN A 191 10.06 8.54 -12.32
C ASN A 191 11.15 9.13 -11.42
N ALA A 192 11.87 10.11 -11.99
CA ALA A 192 12.78 10.96 -11.25
C ALA A 192 12.27 12.41 -11.25
N TYR A 193 12.27 13.06 -10.09
CA TYR A 193 11.77 14.43 -9.96
C TYR A 193 12.43 15.17 -8.80
N THR A 194 12.32 16.50 -8.81
CA THR A 194 12.68 17.39 -7.70
C THR A 194 11.53 18.35 -7.46
N GLY A 195 10.86 18.23 -6.31
CA GLY A 195 9.60 18.94 -6.07
C GLY A 195 8.56 18.53 -7.10
N THR A 196 8.10 19.47 -7.93
CA THR A 196 7.14 19.23 -9.02
C THR A 196 7.79 19.10 -10.40
N GLN A 197 9.12 19.24 -10.49
CA GLN A 197 9.84 19.21 -11.76
C GLN A 197 10.25 17.80 -12.11
N ASN A 198 9.89 17.35 -13.32
CA ASN A 198 10.38 16.10 -13.88
C ASN A 198 11.89 16.20 -14.15
N ARG A 199 12.64 15.17 -13.74
CA ARG A 199 14.10 15.07 -13.85
C ARG A 199 14.53 13.76 -14.52
N ASN A 200 13.66 13.11 -15.27
CA ASN A 200 14.00 11.86 -15.99
C ASN A 200 15.16 12.03 -16.99
N GLY A 201 15.33 13.24 -17.52
CA GLY A 201 16.45 13.56 -18.41
C GLY A 201 17.81 13.70 -17.70
N ASP A 202 17.84 13.75 -16.38
CA ASP A 202 19.07 13.86 -15.58
C ASP A 202 19.53 12.52 -15.01
N ILE A 203 18.85 11.45 -15.34
CA ILE A 203 19.22 10.08 -14.96
C ILE A 203 19.49 9.22 -16.20
N TYR A 204 20.47 8.33 -16.05
CA TYR A 204 20.74 7.28 -17.03
C TYR A 204 20.71 5.93 -16.31
N ILE A 205 19.84 5.03 -16.78
CA ILE A 205 19.61 3.72 -16.16
C ILE A 205 20.33 2.66 -16.97
N THR A 206 21.07 1.80 -16.29
CA THR A 206 21.67 0.59 -16.85
C THR A 206 21.07 -0.62 -16.16
N GLY A 207 20.39 -1.47 -16.92
CA GLY A 207 19.59 -2.56 -16.42
C GLY A 207 18.12 -2.14 -16.20
N GLU A 208 17.54 -2.58 -15.11
CA GLU A 208 16.17 -2.26 -14.69
C GLU A 208 16.12 -1.13 -13.66
N PHE A 209 14.95 -0.54 -13.46
CA PHE A 209 14.76 0.35 -12.32
C PHE A 209 15.08 -0.38 -11.02
N PRO A 210 15.79 0.26 -10.08
CA PRO A 210 16.18 -0.37 -8.83
C PRO A 210 14.98 -0.88 -8.03
N TYR A 211 15.09 -2.10 -7.54
CA TYR A 211 14.11 -2.67 -6.61
C TYR A 211 14.82 -3.48 -5.53
N LEU A 212 14.17 -3.69 -4.41
CA LEU A 212 14.65 -4.54 -3.34
C LEU A 212 13.98 -5.91 -3.43
N LYS A 213 14.77 -6.94 -3.71
CA LYS A 213 14.32 -8.35 -3.67
C LYS A 213 14.16 -8.80 -2.21
N SER A 214 13.41 -9.85 -1.95
CA SER A 214 13.41 -10.52 -0.65
C SER A 214 14.81 -11.05 -0.33
N GLY A 215 15.23 -10.91 0.93
CA GLY A 215 16.56 -11.26 1.39
C GLY A 215 17.55 -10.09 1.31
N THR A 216 18.81 -10.39 1.09
CA THR A 216 19.91 -9.41 1.10
C THR A 216 19.98 -8.63 -0.20
N ASN A 217 20.10 -7.31 -0.10
CA ASN A 217 20.27 -6.39 -1.21
C ASN A 217 21.56 -5.60 -1.06
N VAL A 218 22.39 -5.63 -2.10
CA VAL A 218 23.64 -4.88 -2.12
C VAL A 218 23.39 -3.51 -2.74
N VAL A 219 23.70 -2.46 -1.97
CA VAL A 219 23.55 -1.07 -2.44
C VAL A 219 24.87 -0.36 -2.37
N THR A 220 25.29 0.20 -3.50
CA THR A 220 26.53 0.97 -3.60
C THR A 220 26.28 2.30 -4.30
N PHE A 221 27.01 3.32 -3.89
CA PHE A 221 26.98 4.63 -4.54
C PHE A 221 28.26 5.41 -4.28
N ASN A 222 28.52 6.37 -5.14
CA ASN A 222 29.68 7.26 -5.04
C ASN A 222 29.24 8.72 -5.20
N ASN A 223 29.99 9.63 -4.59
CA ASN A 223 29.83 11.09 -4.73
C ASN A 223 28.39 11.62 -4.47
N ALA A 224 27.60 10.89 -3.72
CA ALA A 224 26.23 11.25 -3.38
C ALA A 224 25.92 10.87 -1.93
N SER A 225 24.91 11.48 -1.35
CA SER A 225 24.24 10.98 -0.15
C SER A 225 22.86 10.46 -0.53
N VAL A 226 22.48 9.33 0.05
CA VAL A 226 21.24 8.65 -0.33
C VAL A 226 20.43 8.33 0.92
N THR A 227 19.14 8.68 0.88
CA THR A 227 18.15 8.20 1.84
C THR A 227 17.11 7.35 1.11
N MET A 228 16.41 6.50 1.83
CA MET A 228 15.47 5.55 1.28
C MET A 228 14.19 5.50 2.10
N ILE A 229 13.05 5.44 1.41
CA ILE A 229 11.76 5.02 1.95
C ILE A 229 11.47 3.66 1.32
N PRO A 230 11.57 2.56 2.07
CA PRO A 230 11.62 1.21 1.50
C PRO A 230 10.30 0.70 0.95
N ARG A 231 9.16 1.18 1.45
CA ARG A 231 7.83 0.70 1.06
C ARG A 231 7.66 -0.81 1.28
N TRP A 232 8.02 -1.29 2.46
CA TRP A 232 7.85 -2.70 2.81
C TRP A 232 6.39 -3.12 2.74
N TRP A 233 6.14 -4.33 2.19
CA TRP A 233 4.82 -4.91 2.17
C TRP A 233 4.86 -6.44 2.29
N THR A 234 3.75 -7.00 2.75
CA THR A 234 3.52 -8.45 2.90
C THR A 234 2.15 -8.84 2.34
N LEU A 235 1.84 -10.14 2.36
CA LEU A 235 0.54 -10.69 1.96
C LEU A 235 -0.38 -10.87 3.16
#